data_5da6b6c79290deff76ada27cd77687e2
#
_entry.id   5da6b6c79290deff76ada27cd77687e2
#
_cell.length_a   1.000
_cell.length_b   1.000
_cell.length_c   1.000
_cell.angle_alpha   90.00
_cell.angle_beta   90.00
_cell.angle_gamma   90.00
#
_symmetry.space_group_name_H-M   'P 1'
#
loop_
_entity.id
_entity.type
_entity.pdbx_description
1 polymer ?
#
loop_
_entity_poly.entity_id
_entity_poly.type
_entity_poly.pdbx_seq_one_letter_code
_entity_poly.pdbx_strand_id
1 'polypeptide(L)'
;MQDTCVPSNGLLMKSRSPGWDFKQLFQPKTVAVIGVSLKRERHPANVIFNKIHLRYPVDVFAVNPGGGELFGRKVYTGIKNLPRPVDLAIIAVRAEYTLDILKDCIDAGVGGATIISGGFAEVGRLDLQQQLADLARQHGFPFIGPNCLGIYVPGHIDTFFIPSERMIRPESGKVALVSQSGGVLVDQMTKFAEQGIGFSLGVSIGNKALVRELDLLEYLAADPGTGVIAFYIEGFARGEGRDFVQAARQCPKPVIVLKSGKTSEGMRAVSSHTASMAGDYAVFSAALAQHGIVEAINELELVSFCGALSCYGEPIEGRVGIINPSGGHGALAVDICSRHGLSIPAFNQEQQSKIRADLSSSVQSIASLTNPIDLTGSATDGDFMAAAEHLARSPELDVIIILLLPYTPEITSDLGARLSLVCRRHNKPLIAYVPHVERYRMLIEGFEFNGVPVSPSIKGAVLMVKAIKGNKPC
;
A
#
# COMPACT_ATOMS: atom_id res chain seq x y z
N MET A 1 40.51 25.01 9.22
CA MET A 1 39.63 24.66 10.33
C MET A 1 38.76 23.55 9.84
N GLN A 2 39.05 22.32 10.25
CA GLN A 2 38.34 21.12 9.87
C GLN A 2 37.19 20.95 10.87
N ASP A 3 35.94 21.11 10.41
CA ASP A 3 34.77 20.74 11.21
C ASP A 3 34.54 19.24 11.10
N THR A 4 34.91 18.55 12.16
CA THR A 4 34.63 17.13 12.36
C THR A 4 33.18 16.98 12.77
N CYS A 5 32.39 16.41 11.85
CA CYS A 5 31.03 15.97 12.13
C CYS A 5 31.07 14.80 13.11
N VAL A 6 30.65 15.00 14.35
CA VAL A 6 30.50 13.97 15.37
C VAL A 6 29.18 13.20 15.05
N PRO A 7 29.21 11.85 14.96
CA PRO A 7 27.99 11.10 14.80
C PRO A 7 27.14 11.20 16.06
N SER A 8 25.97 11.76 15.96
CA SER A 8 24.98 11.81 17.04
C SER A 8 24.60 10.39 17.47
N ASN A 9 24.98 10.06 18.68
CA ASN A 9 24.56 8.85 19.40
C ASN A 9 23.04 8.62 19.25
N GLY A 10 22.69 7.41 18.80
CA GLY A 10 21.33 6.97 18.70
C GLY A 10 20.60 7.07 20.04
N LEU A 11 19.70 8.04 20.13
CA LEU A 11 18.62 8.01 21.09
C LEU A 11 17.68 6.87 20.66
N LEU A 12 17.90 5.68 21.20
CA LEU A 12 16.93 4.61 21.20
C LEU A 12 15.61 5.20 21.70
N MET A 13 14.60 5.29 20.81
CA MET A 13 13.24 5.60 21.21
C MET A 13 12.88 4.73 22.41
N LYS A 14 12.49 5.35 23.51
CA LYS A 14 11.70 4.64 24.52
C LYS A 14 10.34 4.39 23.87
N SER A 15 10.15 3.20 23.30
CA SER A 15 8.88 2.71 22.83
C SER A 15 7.84 2.96 23.95
N ARG A 16 6.83 3.79 23.66
CA ARG A 16 5.66 3.95 24.54
C ARG A 16 4.69 2.79 24.37
N SER A 17 4.88 1.98 23.36
CA SER A 17 4.15 0.73 23.12
C SER A 17 4.73 -0.40 23.94
N PRO A 18 3.92 -1.37 24.41
CA PRO A 18 4.39 -2.52 25.17
C PRO A 18 5.29 -3.49 24.40
N GLY A 19 5.77 -3.14 23.21
CA GLY A 19 6.60 -4.03 22.38
C GLY A 19 5.83 -5.29 21.96
N TRP A 20 4.66 -5.11 21.32
CA TRP A 20 3.83 -6.22 20.88
C TRP A 20 4.58 -7.18 19.95
N ASP A 21 4.51 -8.47 20.19
CA ASP A 21 4.91 -9.48 19.22
C ASP A 21 3.77 -9.71 18.20
N PHE A 22 3.87 -9.08 17.04
CA PHE A 22 2.89 -9.22 15.97
C PHE A 22 3.07 -10.47 15.11
N LYS A 23 4.11 -11.26 15.33
CA LYS A 23 4.40 -12.43 14.48
C LYS A 23 3.24 -13.41 14.47
N GLN A 24 2.65 -13.68 15.63
CA GLN A 24 1.51 -14.59 15.74
C GLN A 24 0.23 -14.04 15.10
N LEU A 25 0.08 -12.71 14.98
CA LEU A 25 -1.06 -12.10 14.29
C LEU A 25 -0.93 -12.17 12.78
N PHE A 26 0.28 -11.92 12.24
CA PHE A 26 0.50 -11.79 10.79
C PHE A 26 1.01 -13.06 10.12
N GLN A 27 1.61 -13.97 10.88
CA GLN A 27 2.10 -15.27 10.40
C GLN A 27 1.65 -16.41 11.30
N PRO A 28 0.33 -16.53 11.60
CA PRO A 28 -0.18 -17.58 12.46
C PRO A 28 -0.02 -18.95 11.79
N LYS A 29 0.27 -19.97 12.57
CA LYS A 29 0.20 -21.40 12.16
C LYS A 29 -1.14 -22.01 12.54
N THR A 30 -1.75 -21.50 13.60
CA THR A 30 -3.02 -21.98 14.14
C THR A 30 -3.97 -20.82 14.39
N VAL A 31 -5.20 -20.97 13.92
CA VAL A 31 -6.25 -19.95 14.01
C VAL A 31 -7.53 -20.52 14.62
N ALA A 32 -8.16 -19.78 15.52
CA ALA A 32 -9.51 -20.09 16.01
C ALA A 32 -10.50 -19.03 15.50
N VAL A 33 -11.56 -19.44 14.82
CA VAL A 33 -12.66 -18.56 14.41
C VAL A 33 -13.81 -18.75 15.41
N ILE A 34 -14.02 -17.75 16.25
CA ILE A 34 -14.98 -17.77 17.36
C ILE A 34 -16.26 -17.04 16.95
N GLY A 35 -17.39 -17.72 17.08
CA GLY A 35 -18.70 -17.19 16.69
C GLY A 35 -19.20 -17.73 15.35
N VAL A 36 -18.73 -18.88 14.89
CA VAL A 36 -19.28 -19.54 13.71
C VAL A 36 -20.77 -19.87 13.91
N SER A 37 -21.53 -19.88 12.83
CA SER A 37 -22.98 -20.15 12.88
C SER A 37 -23.31 -21.53 12.30
N LEU A 38 -23.98 -22.36 13.09
CA LEU A 38 -24.49 -23.66 12.62
C LEU A 38 -25.79 -23.53 11.82
N LYS A 39 -26.43 -22.35 11.83
CA LYS A 39 -27.73 -22.12 11.20
C LYS A 39 -27.66 -21.27 9.94
N ARG A 40 -26.65 -20.42 9.79
CA ARG A 40 -26.50 -19.47 8.69
C ARG A 40 -25.16 -19.67 7.99
N GLU A 41 -25.19 -20.38 6.87
CA GLU A 41 -23.98 -20.70 6.11
C GLU A 41 -23.16 -19.46 5.74
N ARG A 42 -23.83 -18.39 5.30
CA ARG A 42 -23.20 -17.11 4.91
C ARG A 42 -22.89 -16.18 6.09
N HIS A 43 -22.79 -16.73 7.33
CA HIS A 43 -22.35 -15.91 8.47
C HIS A 43 -20.92 -15.43 8.29
N PRO A 44 -20.55 -14.18 8.66
CA PRO A 44 -19.19 -13.66 8.51
C PRO A 44 -18.09 -14.60 9.04
N ALA A 45 -18.26 -15.15 10.22
CA ALA A 45 -17.33 -16.12 10.78
C ALA A 45 -17.19 -17.39 9.93
N ASN A 46 -18.27 -17.88 9.31
CA ASN A 46 -18.23 -19.07 8.45
C ASN A 46 -17.47 -18.79 7.16
N VAL A 47 -17.64 -17.59 6.58
CA VAL A 47 -16.90 -17.16 5.40
C VAL A 47 -15.40 -17.12 5.70
N ILE A 48 -15.01 -16.56 6.83
CA ILE A 48 -13.61 -16.52 7.29
C ILE A 48 -13.08 -17.94 7.48
N PHE A 49 -13.77 -18.78 8.26
CA PHE A 49 -13.35 -20.15 8.53
C PHE A 49 -13.16 -20.96 7.26
N ASN A 50 -14.14 -20.98 6.37
CA ASN A 50 -14.09 -21.74 5.14
C ASN A 50 -12.98 -21.27 4.19
N LYS A 51 -12.81 -19.96 4.07
CA LYS A 51 -11.75 -19.37 3.25
C LYS A 51 -10.35 -19.75 3.75
N ILE A 52 -10.09 -19.60 5.06
CA ILE A 52 -8.81 -19.96 5.65
C ILE A 52 -8.55 -21.46 5.45
N HIS A 53 -9.53 -22.29 5.76
CA HIS A 53 -9.42 -23.73 5.64
C HIS A 53 -9.08 -24.21 4.22
N LEU A 54 -9.65 -23.57 3.20
CA LEU A 54 -9.49 -24.02 1.80
C LEU A 54 -8.28 -23.41 1.09
N ARG A 55 -7.77 -22.26 1.53
CA ARG A 55 -6.85 -21.44 0.73
C ARG A 55 -5.54 -21.08 1.40
N TYR A 56 -5.41 -21.31 2.71
CA TYR A 56 -4.22 -20.89 3.45
C TYR A 56 -3.58 -22.06 4.19
N PRO A 57 -2.25 -22.09 4.30
CA PRO A 57 -1.51 -23.18 4.96
C PRO A 57 -1.55 -23.03 6.50
N VAL A 58 -2.77 -22.90 7.05
CA VAL A 58 -3.02 -22.62 8.48
C VAL A 58 -4.01 -23.63 9.02
N ASP A 59 -3.74 -24.18 10.19
CA ASP A 59 -4.69 -25.01 10.93
C ASP A 59 -5.80 -24.14 11.53
N VAL A 60 -7.02 -24.25 11.02
CA VAL A 60 -8.15 -23.43 11.47
C VAL A 60 -9.18 -24.26 12.24
N PHE A 61 -9.62 -23.72 13.39
CA PHE A 61 -10.62 -24.31 14.28
C PHE A 61 -11.87 -23.44 14.33
N ALA A 62 -13.04 -24.08 14.21
CA ALA A 62 -14.33 -23.42 14.38
C ALA A 62 -14.78 -23.52 15.83
N VAL A 63 -15.23 -22.39 16.44
CA VAL A 63 -15.67 -22.34 17.83
C VAL A 63 -17.08 -21.75 17.93
N ASN A 64 -17.98 -22.51 18.56
CA ASN A 64 -19.34 -22.09 18.92
C ASN A 64 -19.79 -22.86 20.18
N PRO A 65 -20.42 -22.22 21.18
CA PRO A 65 -20.87 -22.91 22.40
C PRO A 65 -21.79 -24.12 22.15
N GLY A 66 -22.51 -24.15 21.05
CA GLY A 66 -23.38 -25.27 20.68
C GLY A 66 -22.64 -26.51 20.18
N GLY A 67 -21.34 -26.42 19.91
CA GLY A 67 -20.58 -27.51 19.30
C GLY A 67 -21.14 -27.92 17.94
N GLY A 68 -20.91 -29.17 17.53
CA GLY A 68 -21.46 -29.73 16.28
C GLY A 68 -20.45 -29.81 15.14
N GLU A 69 -20.93 -29.61 13.90
CA GLU A 69 -20.12 -29.72 12.68
C GLU A 69 -20.42 -28.56 11.74
N LEU A 70 -19.37 -28.07 11.06
CA LEU A 70 -19.44 -27.02 10.05
C LEU A 70 -18.54 -27.40 8.86
N PHE A 71 -19.07 -27.50 7.66
CA PHE A 71 -18.35 -27.91 6.43
C PHE A 71 -17.54 -29.22 6.61
N GLY A 72 -18.12 -30.24 7.26
CA GLY A 72 -17.46 -31.50 7.54
C GLY A 72 -16.36 -31.43 8.61
N ARG A 73 -16.30 -30.35 9.39
CA ARG A 73 -15.30 -30.13 10.44
C ARG A 73 -15.94 -29.95 11.80
N LYS A 74 -15.31 -30.49 12.81
CA LYS A 74 -15.74 -30.36 14.22
C LYS A 74 -15.77 -28.90 14.65
N VAL A 75 -16.89 -28.50 15.27
CA VAL A 75 -17.01 -27.21 15.96
C VAL A 75 -16.82 -27.46 17.46
N TYR A 76 -15.86 -26.72 18.02
CA TYR A 76 -15.51 -26.84 19.45
C TYR A 76 -16.39 -25.90 20.27
N THR A 77 -16.68 -26.30 21.50
CA THR A 77 -17.58 -25.53 22.40
C THR A 77 -16.92 -24.32 23.05
N GLY A 78 -15.57 -24.25 23.03
CA GLY A 78 -14.81 -23.11 23.55
C GLY A 78 -13.34 -23.20 23.17
N ILE A 79 -12.62 -22.09 23.33
CA ILE A 79 -11.19 -21.99 22.99
C ILE A 79 -10.32 -22.96 23.80
N LYS A 80 -10.69 -23.18 25.07
CA LYS A 80 -9.99 -24.10 25.99
C LYS A 80 -10.14 -25.58 25.62
N ASN A 81 -11.07 -25.92 24.73
CA ASN A 81 -11.34 -27.29 24.28
C ASN A 81 -10.65 -27.63 22.94
N LEU A 82 -9.82 -26.73 22.42
CA LEU A 82 -9.07 -26.95 21.20
C LEU A 82 -7.92 -27.95 21.39
N PRO A 83 -7.56 -28.72 20.35
CA PRO A 83 -6.58 -29.80 20.48
C PRO A 83 -5.13 -29.33 20.58
N ARG A 84 -4.85 -28.05 20.32
CA ARG A 84 -3.52 -27.44 20.37
C ARG A 84 -3.59 -25.93 20.64
N PRO A 85 -2.47 -25.29 21.04
CA PRO A 85 -2.39 -23.85 21.21
C PRO A 85 -2.76 -23.09 19.93
N VAL A 86 -3.26 -21.88 20.10
CA VAL A 86 -3.73 -21.00 19.01
C VAL A 86 -2.88 -19.74 18.95
N ASP A 87 -2.39 -19.40 17.75
CA ASP A 87 -1.63 -18.16 17.53
C ASP A 87 -2.57 -16.96 17.41
N LEU A 88 -3.66 -17.09 16.62
CA LEU A 88 -4.58 -15.99 16.33
C LEU A 88 -6.04 -16.41 16.60
N ALA A 89 -6.75 -15.66 17.43
CA ALA A 89 -8.19 -15.74 17.58
C ALA A 89 -8.90 -14.69 16.72
N ILE A 90 -9.86 -15.10 15.89
CA ILE A 90 -10.74 -14.22 15.13
C ILE A 90 -12.09 -14.21 15.86
N ILE A 91 -12.40 -13.08 16.50
CA ILE A 91 -13.58 -12.94 17.36
C ILE A 91 -14.71 -12.25 16.55
N ALA A 92 -15.76 -13.01 16.23
CA ALA A 92 -16.92 -12.58 15.47
C ALA A 92 -18.24 -12.85 16.23
N VAL A 93 -18.27 -12.45 17.49
CA VAL A 93 -19.44 -12.56 18.39
C VAL A 93 -20.04 -11.17 18.63
N ARG A 94 -21.26 -11.10 19.20
CA ARG A 94 -21.82 -9.80 19.59
C ARG A 94 -20.95 -9.11 20.66
N ALA A 95 -20.96 -7.78 20.65
CA ALA A 95 -20.13 -6.96 21.54
C ALA A 95 -20.25 -7.33 23.03
N GLU A 96 -21.45 -7.71 23.47
CA GLU A 96 -21.73 -8.09 24.86
C GLU A 96 -20.91 -9.30 25.35
N TYR A 97 -20.56 -10.21 24.43
CA TYR A 97 -19.81 -11.44 24.76
C TYR A 97 -18.31 -11.32 24.54
N THR A 98 -17.87 -10.21 23.91
CA THR A 98 -16.47 -10.09 23.45
C THR A 98 -15.49 -10.04 24.61
N LEU A 99 -15.85 -9.39 25.73
CA LEU A 99 -14.97 -9.29 26.90
C LEU A 99 -14.68 -10.66 27.53
N ASP A 100 -15.71 -11.49 27.69
CA ASP A 100 -15.56 -12.84 28.26
C ASP A 100 -14.75 -13.74 27.31
N ILE A 101 -14.99 -13.65 26.00
CA ILE A 101 -14.24 -14.40 25.01
C ILE A 101 -12.76 -13.95 24.97
N LEU A 102 -12.50 -12.64 25.09
CA LEU A 102 -11.13 -12.13 25.16
C LEU A 102 -10.39 -12.68 26.38
N LYS A 103 -11.06 -12.71 27.54
CA LYS A 103 -10.53 -13.32 28.76
C LYS A 103 -10.24 -14.81 28.58
N ASP A 104 -11.16 -15.55 27.95
CA ASP A 104 -10.94 -16.97 27.67
C ASP A 104 -9.74 -17.21 26.73
N CYS A 105 -9.53 -16.34 25.75
CA CYS A 105 -8.36 -16.38 24.86
C CYS A 105 -7.05 -16.13 25.63
N ILE A 106 -7.04 -15.12 26.50
CA ILE A 106 -5.89 -14.82 27.38
C ILE A 106 -5.57 -16.01 28.28
N ASP A 107 -6.56 -16.55 28.97
CA ASP A 107 -6.43 -17.70 29.88
C ASP A 107 -5.94 -18.96 29.14
N ALA A 108 -6.30 -19.12 27.87
CA ALA A 108 -5.88 -20.24 27.03
C ALA A 108 -4.49 -20.04 26.37
N GLY A 109 -3.82 -18.90 26.63
CA GLY A 109 -2.50 -18.61 26.09
C GLY A 109 -2.49 -18.35 24.58
N VAL A 110 -3.58 -17.81 24.02
CA VAL A 110 -3.64 -17.40 22.61
C VAL A 110 -2.66 -16.25 22.37
N GLY A 111 -1.99 -16.23 21.21
CA GLY A 111 -0.96 -15.23 20.91
C GLY A 111 -1.48 -13.82 20.64
N GLY A 112 -2.72 -13.69 20.19
CA GLY A 112 -3.40 -12.41 19.96
C GLY A 112 -4.73 -12.57 19.26
N ALA A 113 -5.43 -11.46 19.01
CA ALA A 113 -6.77 -11.51 18.41
C ALA A 113 -7.01 -10.45 17.32
N THR A 114 -8.00 -10.75 16.47
CA THR A 114 -8.68 -9.78 15.62
C THR A 114 -10.16 -9.75 15.98
N ILE A 115 -10.67 -8.60 16.39
CA ILE A 115 -12.07 -8.43 16.81
C ILE A 115 -12.85 -7.79 15.66
N ILE A 116 -13.56 -8.64 14.91
CA ILE A 116 -14.30 -8.21 13.70
C ILE A 116 -15.57 -7.45 14.04
N SER A 117 -16.21 -7.84 15.16
CA SER A 117 -17.53 -7.34 15.54
C SER A 117 -17.55 -5.84 15.81
N GLY A 118 -18.60 -5.16 15.37
CA GLY A 118 -18.99 -3.83 15.80
C GLY A 118 -19.90 -3.86 17.03
N GLY A 119 -20.35 -2.66 17.47
CA GLY A 119 -21.20 -2.47 18.65
C GLY A 119 -20.45 -1.89 19.85
N PHE A 120 -19.40 -1.09 19.59
CA PHE A 120 -18.54 -0.48 20.59
C PHE A 120 -18.59 1.06 20.54
N ALA A 121 -17.46 1.75 20.47
CA ALA A 121 -17.39 3.21 20.51
C ALA A 121 -18.17 3.88 19.36
N GLU A 122 -18.25 3.27 18.17
CA GLU A 122 -19.01 3.78 17.02
C GLU A 122 -20.54 3.85 17.24
N VAL A 123 -21.05 3.14 18.25
CA VAL A 123 -22.44 3.20 18.70
C VAL A 123 -22.57 3.75 20.13
N GLY A 124 -21.56 4.47 20.61
CA GLY A 124 -21.55 5.12 21.91
C GLY A 124 -21.16 4.25 23.11
N ARG A 125 -20.77 2.99 22.89
CA ARG A 125 -20.35 2.05 23.97
C ARG A 125 -18.85 2.10 24.21
N LEU A 126 -18.33 3.30 24.50
CA LEU A 126 -16.91 3.54 24.73
C LEU A 126 -16.37 2.81 25.96
N ASP A 127 -17.18 2.66 27.00
CA ASP A 127 -16.87 1.96 28.23
C ASP A 127 -16.51 0.48 27.97
N LEU A 128 -17.30 -0.20 27.13
CA LEU A 128 -17.04 -1.59 26.76
C LEU A 128 -15.73 -1.72 25.95
N GLN A 129 -15.50 -0.80 25.02
CA GLN A 129 -14.25 -0.77 24.27
C GLN A 129 -13.03 -0.55 25.18
N GLN A 130 -13.17 0.34 26.17
CA GLN A 130 -12.09 0.62 27.11
C GLN A 130 -11.80 -0.60 28.00
N GLN A 131 -12.82 -1.33 28.47
CA GLN A 131 -12.64 -2.56 29.23
C GLN A 131 -11.84 -3.62 28.45
N LEU A 132 -12.12 -3.78 27.14
CA LEU A 132 -11.33 -4.68 26.29
C LEU A 132 -9.86 -4.26 26.23
N ALA A 133 -9.62 -2.96 25.99
CA ALA A 133 -8.27 -2.45 25.89
C ALA A 133 -7.49 -2.57 27.20
N ASP A 134 -8.12 -2.30 28.33
CA ASP A 134 -7.48 -2.37 29.64
C ASP A 134 -7.15 -3.82 30.04
N LEU A 135 -8.07 -4.76 29.81
CA LEU A 135 -7.82 -6.18 30.01
C LEU A 135 -6.64 -6.67 29.18
N ALA A 136 -6.63 -6.32 27.88
CA ALA A 136 -5.56 -6.73 26.98
C ALA A 136 -4.20 -6.12 27.35
N ARG A 137 -4.14 -4.84 27.74
CA ARG A 137 -2.90 -4.19 28.22
C ARG A 137 -2.37 -4.85 29.48
N GLN A 138 -3.25 -5.16 30.43
CA GLN A 138 -2.88 -5.81 31.70
C GLN A 138 -2.18 -7.14 31.48
N HIS A 139 -2.56 -7.88 30.43
CA HIS A 139 -2.03 -9.20 30.13
C HIS A 139 -1.02 -9.23 28.98
N GLY A 140 -0.65 -8.08 28.40
CA GLY A 140 0.26 -8.04 27.25
C GLY A 140 -0.30 -8.72 25.99
N PHE A 141 -1.64 -8.74 25.84
CA PHE A 141 -2.34 -9.45 24.77
C PHE A 141 -2.70 -8.53 23.61
N PRO A 142 -2.02 -8.60 22.44
CA PRO A 142 -2.30 -7.72 21.33
C PRO A 142 -3.62 -8.07 20.62
N PHE A 143 -4.44 -7.05 20.28
CA PHE A 143 -5.56 -7.27 19.38
C PHE A 143 -5.77 -6.11 18.41
N ILE A 144 -6.29 -6.43 17.21
CA ILE A 144 -6.69 -5.49 16.16
C ILE A 144 -8.21 -5.32 16.19
N GLY A 145 -8.67 -4.09 16.03
CA GLY A 145 -10.08 -3.72 16.09
C GLY A 145 -10.48 -3.03 17.39
N PRO A 146 -11.72 -3.21 17.86
CA PRO A 146 -12.88 -3.87 17.24
C PRO A 146 -13.41 -3.14 15.98
N ASN A 147 -14.50 -3.68 15.40
CA ASN A 147 -15.17 -3.09 14.23
C ASN A 147 -14.22 -2.95 13.04
N CYS A 148 -13.57 -4.03 12.65
CA CYS A 148 -12.57 -4.05 11.60
C CYS A 148 -12.79 -5.21 10.61
N LEU A 149 -12.12 -5.18 9.47
CA LEU A 149 -12.02 -6.34 8.56
C LEU A 149 -10.92 -7.31 9.03
N GLY A 150 -9.91 -6.79 9.69
CA GLY A 150 -8.78 -7.56 10.18
C GLY A 150 -7.56 -7.52 9.28
N ILE A 151 -7.01 -8.68 8.95
CA ILE A 151 -5.65 -8.85 8.42
C ILE A 151 -5.69 -9.58 7.08
N TYR A 152 -4.87 -9.15 6.14
CA TYR A 152 -4.51 -9.84 4.92
C TYR A 152 -2.99 -9.89 4.76
N VAL A 153 -2.42 -11.08 4.69
CA VAL A 153 -1.02 -11.33 4.32
C VAL A 153 -1.03 -12.33 3.18
N PRO A 154 -0.58 -11.95 1.97
CA PRO A 154 -0.61 -12.82 0.81
C PRO A 154 0.04 -14.19 1.08
N GLY A 155 -0.65 -15.26 0.74
CA GLY A 155 -0.18 -16.63 0.95
C GLY A 155 -0.17 -17.13 2.40
N HIS A 156 -0.41 -16.28 3.42
CA HIS A 156 -0.36 -16.65 4.83
C HIS A 156 -1.72 -16.62 5.51
N ILE A 157 -2.47 -15.50 5.41
CA ILE A 157 -3.74 -15.34 6.12
C ILE A 157 -4.66 -14.29 5.46
N ASP A 158 -5.95 -14.52 5.50
CA ASP A 158 -7.00 -13.56 5.15
C ASP A 158 -8.17 -13.71 6.11
N THR A 159 -8.28 -12.78 7.05
CA THR A 159 -9.35 -12.77 8.06
C THR A 159 -10.60 -12.02 7.64
N PHE A 160 -10.64 -11.46 6.42
CA PHE A 160 -11.78 -10.69 5.94
C PHE A 160 -13.02 -11.58 5.77
N PHE A 161 -14.18 -11.09 6.17
CA PHE A 161 -15.45 -11.79 5.98
C PHE A 161 -16.03 -11.63 4.55
N ILE A 162 -15.16 -11.25 3.60
CA ILE A 162 -15.51 -11.12 2.18
C ILE A 162 -15.14 -12.43 1.47
N PRO A 163 -16.11 -13.08 0.77
CA PRO A 163 -15.82 -14.26 -0.02
C PRO A 163 -14.73 -14.01 -1.07
N SER A 164 -13.95 -15.05 -1.38
CA SER A 164 -12.80 -14.92 -2.26
C SER A 164 -13.16 -14.46 -3.67
N GLU A 165 -14.32 -14.90 -4.17
CA GLU A 165 -14.82 -14.59 -5.51
C GLU A 165 -15.38 -13.15 -5.65
N ARG A 166 -15.50 -12.42 -4.54
CA ARG A 166 -16.06 -11.06 -4.52
C ARG A 166 -15.03 -9.95 -4.36
N MET A 167 -13.78 -10.30 -4.31
CA MET A 167 -12.71 -9.32 -4.10
C MET A 167 -11.43 -9.79 -4.79
N ILE A 168 -10.85 -8.95 -5.64
CA ILE A 168 -9.50 -9.13 -6.15
C ILE A 168 -8.51 -8.75 -5.03
N ARG A 169 -7.51 -9.58 -4.82
CA ARG A 169 -6.49 -9.38 -3.79
C ARG A 169 -5.13 -9.17 -4.41
N PRO A 170 -4.33 -8.19 -3.92
CA PRO A 170 -2.96 -8.03 -4.37
C PRO A 170 -2.14 -9.30 -4.10
N GLU A 171 -1.29 -9.64 -5.04
CA GLU A 171 -0.28 -10.70 -4.87
C GLU A 171 0.78 -10.30 -3.83
N SER A 172 1.72 -11.20 -3.54
CA SER A 172 2.84 -10.89 -2.66
C SER A 172 3.73 -9.79 -3.24
N GLY A 173 4.11 -8.82 -2.41
CA GLY A 173 4.92 -7.68 -2.80
C GLY A 173 5.41 -6.88 -1.60
N LYS A 174 5.74 -5.61 -1.80
CA LYS A 174 6.46 -4.80 -0.82
C LYS A 174 5.61 -3.72 -0.14
N VAL A 175 4.33 -3.56 -0.48
CA VAL A 175 3.50 -2.50 0.08
C VAL A 175 2.75 -3.02 1.31
N ALA A 176 2.87 -2.32 2.43
CA ALA A 176 1.97 -2.49 3.57
C ALA A 176 0.94 -1.37 3.59
N LEU A 177 -0.34 -1.71 3.73
CA LEU A 177 -1.43 -0.73 3.85
C LEU A 177 -2.18 -0.92 5.17
N VAL A 178 -2.13 0.09 6.01
CA VAL A 178 -2.88 0.19 7.28
C VAL A 178 -4.04 1.16 7.09
N SER A 179 -5.26 0.71 7.35
CA SER A 179 -6.45 1.52 7.15
C SER A 179 -7.35 1.55 8.38
N GLN A 180 -7.81 2.72 8.78
CA GLN A 180 -8.86 2.86 9.79
C GLN A 180 -10.23 2.39 9.27
N SER A 181 -10.45 2.47 7.93
CA SER A 181 -11.68 2.05 7.29
C SER A 181 -11.50 0.70 6.57
N GLY A 182 -12.36 -0.27 6.88
CA GLY A 182 -12.38 -1.55 6.19
C GLY A 182 -12.81 -1.42 4.72
N GLY A 183 -13.81 -0.59 4.44
CA GLY A 183 -14.29 -0.36 3.08
C GLY A 183 -13.23 0.29 2.19
N VAL A 184 -12.51 1.28 2.71
CA VAL A 184 -11.40 1.92 1.99
C VAL A 184 -10.26 0.94 1.75
N LEU A 185 -9.93 0.09 2.72
CA LEU A 185 -8.91 -0.94 2.54
C LEU A 185 -9.24 -1.85 1.36
N VAL A 186 -10.48 -2.36 1.27
CA VAL A 186 -10.93 -3.24 0.20
C VAL A 186 -10.86 -2.56 -1.17
N ASP A 187 -11.36 -1.33 -1.26
CA ASP A 187 -11.32 -0.54 -2.49
C ASP A 187 -9.88 -0.29 -2.95
N GLN A 188 -9.02 0.12 -2.02
CA GLN A 188 -7.60 0.32 -2.33
C GLN A 188 -6.93 -0.99 -2.76
N MET A 189 -7.10 -2.08 -2.03
CA MET A 189 -6.50 -3.37 -2.38
C MET A 189 -6.89 -3.80 -3.80
N THR A 190 -8.13 -3.58 -4.22
CA THR A 190 -8.57 -3.85 -5.59
C THR A 190 -7.79 -3.01 -6.60
N LYS A 191 -7.66 -1.69 -6.36
CA LYS A 191 -6.92 -0.78 -7.24
C LYS A 191 -5.42 -1.12 -7.32
N PHE A 192 -4.82 -1.54 -6.20
CA PHE A 192 -3.44 -2.00 -6.17
C PHE A 192 -3.25 -3.28 -6.99
N ALA A 193 -4.16 -4.25 -6.83
CA ALA A 193 -4.12 -5.49 -7.58
C ALA A 193 -4.30 -5.27 -9.10
N GLU A 194 -5.20 -4.36 -9.50
CA GLU A 194 -5.41 -3.97 -10.90
C GLU A 194 -4.18 -3.32 -11.55
N GLN A 195 -3.30 -2.73 -10.75
CA GLN A 195 -2.05 -2.12 -11.21
C GLN A 195 -0.81 -3.02 -10.96
N GLY A 196 -0.99 -4.30 -10.67
CA GLY A 196 0.11 -5.23 -10.46
C GLY A 196 0.97 -4.94 -9.22
N ILE A 197 0.48 -4.11 -8.29
CA ILE A 197 1.24 -3.71 -7.10
C ILE A 197 0.94 -4.69 -5.96
N GLY A 198 1.94 -5.46 -5.57
CA GLY A 198 1.82 -6.48 -4.54
C GLY A 198 1.94 -5.97 -3.11
N PHE A 199 1.33 -6.72 -2.18
CA PHE A 199 1.30 -6.41 -0.75
C PHE A 199 2.24 -7.30 0.07
N SER A 200 2.83 -6.70 1.12
CA SER A 200 3.39 -7.43 2.25
C SER A 200 2.32 -7.65 3.33
N LEU A 201 1.47 -6.64 3.56
CA LEU A 201 0.45 -6.65 4.60
C LEU A 201 -0.69 -5.68 4.27
N GLY A 202 -1.94 -6.09 4.49
CA GLY A 202 -3.11 -5.22 4.55
C GLY A 202 -3.79 -5.36 5.91
N VAL A 203 -3.99 -4.25 6.64
CA VAL A 203 -4.64 -4.26 7.97
C VAL A 203 -5.73 -3.22 8.04
N SER A 204 -6.93 -3.67 8.41
CA SER A 204 -8.01 -2.78 8.86
C SER A 204 -8.00 -2.73 10.39
N ILE A 205 -7.70 -1.56 10.96
CA ILE A 205 -7.62 -1.41 12.42
C ILE A 205 -8.95 -0.99 13.08
N GLY A 206 -9.96 -0.63 12.28
CA GLY A 206 -11.29 -0.28 12.78
C GLY A 206 -11.25 0.81 13.85
N ASN A 207 -11.87 0.55 15.01
CA ASN A 207 -11.90 1.50 16.14
C ASN A 207 -10.54 1.67 16.83
N LYS A 208 -9.52 0.88 16.48
CA LYS A 208 -8.15 0.96 17.01
C LYS A 208 -8.05 1.11 18.55
N ALA A 209 -8.80 0.26 19.25
CA ALA A 209 -8.90 0.37 20.71
C ALA A 209 -7.58 0.07 21.43
N LEU A 210 -6.73 -0.77 20.85
CA LEU A 210 -5.46 -1.19 21.43
C LEU A 210 -4.30 -0.98 20.45
N VAL A 211 -4.21 -1.81 19.41
CA VAL A 211 -3.19 -1.68 18.35
C VAL A 211 -3.57 -0.53 17.42
N ARG A 212 -2.64 0.40 17.21
CA ARG A 212 -2.82 1.67 16.52
C ARG A 212 -1.82 1.85 15.39
N GLU A 213 -1.91 2.95 14.68
CA GLU A 213 -1.04 3.29 13.55
C GLU A 213 0.44 3.30 13.94
N LEU A 214 0.76 3.84 15.12
CA LEU A 214 2.15 3.93 15.60
C LEU A 214 2.75 2.54 15.85
N ASP A 215 2.01 1.65 16.50
CA ASP A 215 2.44 0.28 16.78
C ASP A 215 2.77 -0.46 15.48
N LEU A 216 1.90 -0.30 14.46
CA LEU A 216 2.07 -0.94 13.16
C LEU A 216 3.18 -0.28 12.34
N LEU A 217 3.36 1.04 12.45
CA LEU A 217 4.47 1.74 11.81
C LEU A 217 5.82 1.23 12.34
N GLU A 218 5.96 1.09 13.66
CA GLU A 218 7.18 0.56 14.29
C GLU A 218 7.48 -0.88 13.85
N TYR A 219 6.45 -1.74 13.83
CA TYR A 219 6.57 -3.11 13.33
C TYR A 219 7.00 -3.15 11.85
N LEU A 220 6.30 -2.43 11.00
CA LEU A 220 6.53 -2.41 9.56
C LEU A 220 7.87 -1.76 9.17
N ALA A 221 8.34 -0.81 9.97
CA ALA A 221 9.67 -0.22 9.78
C ALA A 221 10.78 -1.27 9.92
N ALA A 222 10.60 -2.26 10.79
CA ALA A 222 11.55 -3.36 11.01
C ALA A 222 11.29 -4.59 10.12
N ASP A 223 10.08 -4.74 9.53
CA ASP A 223 9.73 -5.91 8.73
C ASP A 223 10.50 -5.95 7.39
N PRO A 224 11.34 -6.97 7.13
CA PRO A 224 12.13 -7.05 5.90
C PRO A 224 11.29 -7.28 4.63
N GLY A 225 10.06 -7.80 4.77
CA GLY A 225 9.13 -8.01 3.67
C GLY A 225 8.48 -6.73 3.16
N THR A 226 8.46 -5.68 3.98
CA THR A 226 7.84 -4.40 3.65
C THR A 226 8.88 -3.40 3.12
N GLY A 227 8.60 -2.79 1.97
CA GLY A 227 9.42 -1.75 1.36
C GLY A 227 8.78 -0.36 1.41
N VAL A 228 7.45 -0.29 1.44
CA VAL A 228 6.66 0.96 1.48
C VAL A 228 5.53 0.79 2.48
N ILE A 229 5.30 1.80 3.31
CA ILE A 229 4.25 1.79 4.33
C ILE A 229 3.22 2.87 4.00
N ALA A 230 1.99 2.46 3.75
CA ALA A 230 0.88 3.35 3.44
C ALA A 230 -0.17 3.35 4.56
N PHE A 231 -0.72 4.53 4.84
CA PHE A 231 -1.77 4.71 5.83
C PHE A 231 -2.99 5.43 5.24
N TYR A 232 -4.17 4.90 5.51
CA TYR A 232 -5.41 5.67 5.43
C TYR A 232 -5.85 6.06 6.82
N ILE A 233 -5.92 7.38 7.08
CA ILE A 233 -6.15 7.95 8.41
C ILE A 233 -7.37 8.86 8.41
N GLU A 234 -8.29 8.61 9.35
CA GLU A 234 -9.46 9.44 9.61
C GLU A 234 -9.20 10.44 10.75
N GLY A 235 -8.50 10.01 11.80
CA GLY A 235 -8.13 10.83 12.94
C GLY A 235 -7.17 10.14 13.89
N PHE A 236 -6.62 10.92 14.81
CA PHE A 236 -5.78 10.45 15.90
C PHE A 236 -6.41 10.79 17.25
N ALA A 237 -6.09 10.07 18.30
CA ALA A 237 -6.33 10.53 19.65
C ALA A 237 -5.38 11.71 20.00
N ARG A 238 -5.68 12.42 21.07
CA ARG A 238 -4.90 13.58 21.49
C ARG A 238 -3.43 13.22 21.70
N GLY A 239 -2.54 13.90 20.97
CA GLY A 239 -1.09 13.71 21.03
C GLY A 239 -0.52 12.64 20.08
N GLU A 240 -1.30 11.66 19.66
CA GLU A 240 -0.85 10.56 18.81
C GLU A 240 -0.36 10.99 17.44
N GLY A 241 -1.00 11.99 16.82
CA GLY A 241 -0.58 12.51 15.51
C GLY A 241 0.84 13.04 15.51
N ARG A 242 1.26 13.68 16.62
CA ARG A 242 2.63 14.16 16.79
C ARG A 242 3.62 12.98 16.89
N ASP A 243 3.29 11.99 17.72
CA ASP A 243 4.16 10.82 17.93
C ASP A 243 4.26 10.02 16.62
N PHE A 244 3.17 9.88 15.87
CA PHE A 244 3.16 9.25 14.54
C PHE A 244 4.07 9.98 13.55
N VAL A 245 3.97 11.31 13.43
CA VAL A 245 4.79 12.09 12.50
C VAL A 245 6.28 11.98 12.87
N GLN A 246 6.62 11.98 14.16
CA GLN A 246 7.99 11.79 14.60
C GLN A 246 8.53 10.40 14.26
N ALA A 247 7.73 9.35 14.46
CA ALA A 247 8.10 7.98 14.09
C ALA A 247 8.23 7.81 12.57
N ALA A 248 7.30 8.37 11.80
CA ALA A 248 7.34 8.33 10.35
C ALA A 248 8.57 9.02 9.76
N ARG A 249 8.99 10.16 10.34
CA ARG A 249 10.24 10.84 9.97
C ARG A 249 11.48 9.96 10.18
N GLN A 250 11.48 9.13 11.22
CA GLN A 250 12.62 8.28 11.58
C GLN A 250 12.55 6.91 10.89
N CYS A 251 11.45 6.62 10.21
CA CYS A 251 11.28 5.36 9.51
C CYS A 251 12.28 5.27 8.33
N PRO A 252 13.03 4.16 8.22
CA PRO A 252 13.98 3.97 7.11
C PRO A 252 13.29 3.69 5.76
N LYS A 253 11.97 3.56 5.77
CA LYS A 253 11.16 3.24 4.60
C LYS A 253 10.24 4.40 4.24
N PRO A 254 9.88 4.58 2.98
CA PRO A 254 8.88 5.57 2.57
C PRO A 254 7.55 5.35 3.31
N VAL A 255 7.04 6.43 3.92
CA VAL A 255 5.73 6.47 4.57
C VAL A 255 4.82 7.38 3.77
N ILE A 256 3.65 6.86 3.39
CA ILE A 256 2.66 7.58 2.60
C ILE A 256 1.37 7.66 3.41
N VAL A 257 0.77 8.84 3.46
CA VAL A 257 -0.45 9.07 4.21
C VAL A 257 -1.56 9.60 3.30
N LEU A 258 -2.69 8.92 3.29
CA LEU A 258 -3.96 9.41 2.74
C LEU A 258 -4.87 9.79 3.91
N LYS A 259 -5.12 11.10 4.08
CA LYS A 259 -5.98 11.64 5.15
C LYS A 259 -7.38 11.94 4.63
N SER A 260 -8.40 11.48 5.33
CA SER A 260 -9.78 11.92 5.15
C SER A 260 -10.21 12.97 6.20
N GLY A 261 -11.36 13.60 6.01
CA GLY A 261 -11.82 14.66 6.91
C GLY A 261 -11.01 15.95 6.74
N LYS A 262 -10.74 16.35 5.48
CA LYS A 262 -9.94 17.54 5.13
C LYS A 262 -10.74 18.84 5.19
N THR A 263 -12.06 18.76 5.03
CA THR A 263 -12.98 19.89 5.07
C THR A 263 -13.90 19.80 6.28
N SER A 264 -14.59 20.89 6.61
CA SER A 264 -15.60 20.90 7.69
C SER A 264 -16.70 19.84 7.48
N GLU A 265 -17.12 19.64 6.23
CA GLU A 265 -18.09 18.62 5.83
C GLU A 265 -17.53 17.21 5.99
N GLY A 266 -16.30 17.00 5.50
CA GLY A 266 -15.56 15.74 5.65
C GLY A 266 -15.29 15.39 7.11
N MET A 267 -14.96 16.37 7.96
CA MET A 267 -14.78 16.17 9.40
C MET A 267 -16.08 15.71 10.07
N ARG A 268 -17.23 16.32 9.72
CA ARG A 268 -18.54 15.87 10.25
C ARG A 268 -18.85 14.43 9.82
N ALA A 269 -18.56 14.07 8.57
CA ALA A 269 -18.77 12.71 8.08
C ALA A 269 -17.89 11.68 8.83
N VAL A 270 -16.63 11.99 9.06
CA VAL A 270 -15.71 11.14 9.84
C VAL A 270 -16.16 11.02 11.29
N SER A 271 -16.52 12.14 11.95
CA SER A 271 -16.93 12.16 13.37
C SER A 271 -18.21 11.40 13.63
N SER A 272 -19.12 11.31 12.64
CA SER A 272 -20.34 10.51 12.77
C SER A 272 -20.09 9.00 12.62
N HIS A 273 -18.95 8.60 12.06
CA HIS A 273 -18.62 7.22 11.77
C HIS A 273 -17.59 6.61 12.74
N THR A 274 -16.71 7.45 13.27
CA THR A 274 -15.67 7.04 14.22
C THR A 274 -15.67 7.95 15.45
N ALA A 275 -15.41 7.41 16.64
CA ALA A 275 -15.24 8.21 17.85
C ALA A 275 -13.94 9.06 17.85
N SER A 276 -13.23 9.12 16.73
CA SER A 276 -11.98 9.86 16.57
C SER A 276 -12.27 11.35 16.34
N MET A 277 -11.61 12.23 17.08
CA MET A 277 -11.63 13.68 16.81
C MET A 277 -10.77 13.94 15.57
N ALA A 278 -11.38 14.47 14.50
CA ALA A 278 -10.64 14.98 13.37
C ALA A 278 -9.86 16.23 13.81
N GLY A 279 -8.53 16.16 13.78
CA GLY A 279 -7.67 17.32 14.03
C GLY A 279 -7.69 18.30 12.86
N ASP A 280 -7.07 19.49 13.06
CA ASP A 280 -6.90 20.46 11.98
C ASP A 280 -6.06 19.87 10.85
N TYR A 281 -6.66 19.76 9.66
CA TYR A 281 -6.01 19.18 8.48
C TYR A 281 -4.82 20.01 8.02
N ALA A 282 -4.92 21.36 8.06
CA ALA A 282 -3.84 22.22 7.61
C ALA A 282 -2.58 22.04 8.48
N VAL A 283 -2.75 21.90 9.78
CA VAL A 283 -1.67 21.62 10.72
C VAL A 283 -1.06 20.24 10.45
N PHE A 284 -1.90 19.23 10.23
CA PHE A 284 -1.42 17.87 9.94
C PHE A 284 -0.66 17.78 8.62
N SER A 285 -1.20 18.35 7.54
CA SER A 285 -0.55 18.40 6.22
C SER A 285 0.79 19.17 6.26
N ALA A 286 0.83 20.31 6.97
CA ALA A 286 2.06 21.06 7.17
C ALA A 286 3.13 20.25 7.94
N ALA A 287 2.71 19.49 8.95
CA ALA A 287 3.62 18.63 9.71
C ALA A 287 4.18 17.48 8.84
N LEU A 288 3.34 16.85 8.00
CA LEU A 288 3.82 15.83 7.05
C LEU A 288 4.87 16.42 6.08
N ALA A 289 4.55 17.58 5.48
CA ALA A 289 5.45 18.26 4.56
C ALA A 289 6.78 18.66 5.21
N GLN A 290 6.75 19.23 6.43
CA GLN A 290 7.94 19.61 7.18
C GLN A 290 8.88 18.44 7.49
N HIS A 291 8.31 17.24 7.63
CA HIS A 291 9.06 16.04 7.97
C HIS A 291 9.35 15.11 6.79
N GLY A 292 9.05 15.55 5.56
CA GLY A 292 9.33 14.78 4.35
C GLY A 292 8.43 13.54 4.17
N ILE A 293 7.31 13.48 4.89
CA ILE A 293 6.35 12.38 4.77
C ILE A 293 5.46 12.64 3.54
N VAL A 294 5.28 11.64 2.70
CA VAL A 294 4.51 11.78 1.46
C VAL A 294 3.00 11.80 1.77
N GLU A 295 2.33 12.89 1.44
CA GLU A 295 0.87 12.97 1.50
C GLU A 295 0.26 12.68 0.13
N ALA A 296 -0.64 11.68 0.07
CA ALA A 296 -1.53 11.46 -1.05
C ALA A 296 -2.83 12.26 -0.83
N ILE A 297 -3.27 13.00 -1.85
CA ILE A 297 -4.51 13.80 -1.72
C ILE A 297 -5.77 13.02 -2.09
N ASN A 298 -5.61 11.91 -2.79
CA ASN A 298 -6.67 11.00 -3.18
C ASN A 298 -6.13 9.57 -3.34
N GLU A 299 -7.03 8.64 -3.60
CA GLU A 299 -6.73 7.22 -3.74
C GLU A 299 -5.84 6.89 -4.95
N LEU A 300 -5.95 7.65 -6.05
CA LEU A 300 -5.11 7.47 -7.23
C LEU A 300 -3.65 7.82 -6.93
N GLU A 301 -3.43 8.91 -6.20
CA GLU A 301 -2.08 9.29 -5.75
C GLU A 301 -1.49 8.26 -4.79
N LEU A 302 -2.31 7.71 -3.87
CA LEU A 302 -1.85 6.67 -2.95
C LEU A 302 -1.31 5.46 -3.71
N VAL A 303 -2.06 4.94 -4.68
CA VAL A 303 -1.66 3.80 -5.50
C VAL A 303 -0.42 4.12 -6.33
N SER A 304 -0.41 5.28 -7.01
CA SER A 304 0.72 5.70 -7.85
C SER A 304 2.01 5.87 -7.03
N PHE A 305 1.93 6.49 -5.85
CA PHE A 305 3.10 6.69 -4.99
C PHE A 305 3.64 5.36 -4.45
N CYS A 306 2.77 4.49 -3.98
CA CYS A 306 3.18 3.17 -3.50
C CYS A 306 3.81 2.33 -4.62
N GLY A 307 3.22 2.34 -5.83
CA GLY A 307 3.75 1.63 -6.98
C GLY A 307 5.16 2.07 -7.34
N ALA A 308 5.37 3.38 -7.44
CA ALA A 308 6.68 3.93 -7.77
C ALA A 308 7.73 3.66 -6.70
N LEU A 309 7.40 3.92 -5.43
CA LEU A 309 8.33 3.76 -4.30
C LEU A 309 8.61 2.29 -3.95
N SER A 310 7.74 1.36 -4.34
CA SER A 310 8.03 -0.08 -4.22
C SER A 310 9.08 -0.58 -5.21
N CYS A 311 9.27 0.15 -6.33
CA CYS A 311 10.26 -0.16 -7.36
C CYS A 311 11.55 0.66 -7.18
N TYR A 312 11.44 1.93 -6.76
CA TYR A 312 12.55 2.88 -6.71
C TYR A 312 12.63 3.54 -5.32
N GLY A 313 13.58 3.11 -4.51
CA GLY A 313 13.77 3.60 -3.13
C GLY A 313 14.65 4.85 -3.02
N GLU A 314 15.50 5.12 -4.02
CA GLU A 314 16.44 6.24 -3.98
C GLU A 314 15.79 7.53 -4.52
N PRO A 315 15.90 8.66 -3.80
CA PRO A 315 15.35 9.93 -4.23
C PRO A 315 16.10 10.50 -5.44
N ILE A 316 15.37 11.15 -6.36
CA ILE A 316 15.90 11.80 -7.56
C ILE A 316 15.68 13.33 -7.51
N GLU A 317 16.37 14.08 -8.38
CA GLU A 317 16.17 15.55 -8.49
C GLU A 317 14.92 15.92 -9.33
N GLY A 318 14.43 14.98 -10.14
CA GLY A 318 13.22 15.15 -10.95
C GLY A 318 13.45 15.77 -12.32
N ARG A 319 14.61 15.50 -12.93
CA ARG A 319 14.93 15.81 -14.32
C ARG A 319 14.41 14.68 -15.22
N VAL A 320 13.36 14.95 -15.99
CA VAL A 320 12.57 13.95 -16.70
C VAL A 320 12.87 13.94 -18.19
N GLY A 321 13.17 12.77 -18.75
CA GLY A 321 13.12 12.49 -20.17
C GLY A 321 11.77 11.87 -20.55
N ILE A 322 11.14 12.34 -21.61
CA ILE A 322 9.84 11.83 -22.05
C ILE A 322 9.96 11.29 -23.47
N ILE A 323 9.49 10.07 -23.70
CA ILE A 323 9.38 9.44 -25.04
C ILE A 323 7.91 9.15 -25.29
N ASN A 324 7.42 9.57 -26.46
CA ASN A 324 6.02 9.37 -26.84
C ASN A 324 5.85 9.25 -28.36
N PRO A 325 4.76 8.63 -28.85
CA PRO A 325 4.45 8.56 -30.29
C PRO A 325 3.42 9.61 -30.73
N SER A 326 3.17 10.65 -29.91
CA SER A 326 2.12 11.63 -30.19
C SER A 326 2.38 12.95 -29.45
N GLY A 327 2.55 14.03 -30.17
CA GLY A 327 2.84 15.37 -29.63
C GLY A 327 1.83 15.83 -28.59
N GLY A 328 0.54 15.52 -28.74
CA GLY A 328 -0.49 15.85 -27.76
C GLY A 328 -0.29 15.15 -26.41
N HIS A 329 0.12 13.89 -26.39
CA HIS A 329 0.42 13.15 -25.16
C HIS A 329 1.67 13.70 -24.49
N GLY A 330 2.71 14.03 -25.28
CA GLY A 330 3.91 14.68 -24.78
C GLY A 330 3.60 16.04 -24.12
N ALA A 331 2.81 16.88 -24.76
CA ALA A 331 2.40 18.19 -24.22
C ALA A 331 1.62 18.05 -22.90
N LEU A 332 0.66 17.12 -22.82
CA LEU A 332 -0.07 16.84 -21.58
C LEU A 332 0.87 16.41 -20.44
N ALA A 333 1.85 15.55 -20.72
CA ALA A 333 2.82 15.12 -19.73
C ALA A 333 3.69 16.28 -19.23
N VAL A 334 4.18 17.15 -20.13
CA VAL A 334 4.97 18.34 -19.80
C VAL A 334 4.19 19.29 -18.89
N ASP A 335 2.93 19.58 -19.21
CA ASP A 335 2.07 20.44 -18.39
C ASP A 335 1.91 19.91 -16.96
N ILE A 336 1.72 18.59 -16.84
CA ILE A 336 1.58 17.97 -15.52
C ILE A 336 2.92 17.96 -14.78
N CYS A 337 4.03 17.63 -15.43
CA CYS A 337 5.37 17.68 -14.86
C CYS A 337 5.68 19.07 -14.28
N SER A 338 5.43 20.12 -15.06
CA SER A 338 5.68 21.51 -14.65
C SER A 338 4.88 21.89 -13.42
N ARG A 339 3.59 21.52 -13.35
CA ARG A 339 2.72 21.75 -12.18
C ARG A 339 3.21 21.06 -10.91
N HIS A 340 3.94 19.96 -11.06
CA HIS A 340 4.51 19.20 -9.94
C HIS A 340 5.99 19.50 -9.66
N GLY A 341 6.53 20.58 -10.28
CA GLY A 341 7.90 21.02 -10.04
C GLY A 341 8.97 20.06 -10.59
N LEU A 342 8.62 19.25 -11.59
CA LEU A 342 9.56 18.43 -12.33
C LEU A 342 10.14 19.22 -13.49
N SER A 343 11.42 19.02 -13.81
CA SER A 343 12.10 19.70 -14.92
C SER A 343 12.20 18.78 -16.14
N ILE A 344 12.14 19.37 -17.31
CA ILE A 344 12.25 18.67 -18.59
C ILE A 344 13.37 19.35 -19.38
N PRO A 345 14.65 18.91 -19.20
CA PRO A 345 15.80 19.52 -19.86
C PRO A 345 15.67 19.40 -21.39
N ALA A 346 15.83 20.51 -22.09
CA ALA A 346 15.82 20.52 -23.54
C ALA A 346 17.15 19.99 -24.08
N PHE A 347 17.10 19.08 -25.06
CA PHE A 347 18.30 18.56 -25.70
C PHE A 347 18.87 19.55 -26.70
N ASN A 348 20.19 19.71 -26.68
CA ASN A 348 20.91 20.53 -27.67
C ASN A 348 20.97 19.83 -29.03
N GLN A 349 21.47 20.54 -30.07
CA GLN A 349 21.49 20.01 -31.43
C GLN A 349 22.37 18.76 -31.59
N GLU A 350 23.46 18.65 -30.84
CA GLU A 350 24.34 17.48 -30.89
C GLU A 350 23.63 16.24 -30.36
N GLN A 351 22.96 16.37 -29.20
CA GLN A 351 22.14 15.30 -28.62
C GLN A 351 21.03 14.84 -29.55
N GLN A 352 20.30 15.81 -30.13
CA GLN A 352 19.23 15.52 -31.09
C GLN A 352 19.77 14.82 -32.36
N SER A 353 20.92 15.22 -32.85
CA SER A 353 21.55 14.61 -34.05
C SER A 353 21.97 13.16 -33.78
N LYS A 354 22.51 12.87 -32.59
CA LYS A 354 22.85 11.50 -32.15
C LYS A 354 21.62 10.62 -32.07
N ILE A 355 20.57 11.09 -31.45
CA ILE A 355 19.30 10.35 -31.35
C ILE A 355 18.75 10.10 -32.77
N ARG A 356 18.72 11.13 -33.60
CA ARG A 356 18.19 11.05 -34.97
C ARG A 356 18.89 10.01 -35.82
N ALA A 357 20.20 9.87 -35.70
CA ALA A 357 21.00 8.94 -36.50
C ALA A 357 20.61 7.47 -36.27
N ASP A 358 20.11 7.13 -35.07
CA ASP A 358 19.75 5.76 -34.68
C ASP A 358 18.26 5.44 -34.90
N LEU A 359 17.45 6.41 -35.36
CA LEU A 359 16.04 6.21 -35.69
C LEU A 359 15.84 5.61 -37.06
N SER A 360 14.72 4.95 -37.28
CA SER A 360 14.30 4.46 -38.60
C SER A 360 14.11 5.62 -39.60
N SER A 361 14.30 5.36 -40.87
CA SER A 361 14.17 6.37 -41.94
C SER A 361 12.78 7.02 -41.97
N SER A 362 11.74 6.28 -41.62
CA SER A 362 10.36 6.78 -41.54
C SER A 362 10.16 7.81 -40.44
N VAL A 363 10.92 7.74 -39.36
CA VAL A 363 10.81 8.59 -38.17
C VAL A 363 11.82 9.74 -38.18
N GLN A 364 13.01 9.51 -38.72
CA GLN A 364 14.11 10.49 -38.75
C GLN A 364 13.72 11.88 -39.27
N SER A 365 12.88 11.93 -40.30
CA SER A 365 12.52 13.19 -40.97
C SER A 365 11.42 13.99 -40.27
N ILE A 366 10.61 13.32 -39.41
CA ILE A 366 9.40 13.90 -38.84
C ILE A 366 9.41 13.98 -37.31
N ALA A 367 10.31 13.24 -36.63
CA ALA A 367 10.40 13.24 -35.18
C ALA A 367 10.86 14.58 -34.59
N SER A 368 10.25 14.98 -33.49
CA SER A 368 10.72 16.08 -32.65
C SER A 368 11.57 15.51 -31.51
N LEU A 369 12.81 15.99 -31.37
CA LEU A 369 13.82 15.39 -30.50
C LEU A 369 14.30 16.33 -29.36
N THR A 370 13.54 17.35 -29.05
CA THR A 370 13.94 18.39 -28.07
C THR A 370 13.71 18.02 -26.63
N ASN A 371 13.07 16.95 -26.31
CA ASN A 371 12.44 16.56 -25.03
C ASN A 371 11.19 17.40 -24.71
N PRO A 372 9.99 16.82 -24.82
CA PRO A 372 9.72 15.39 -25.11
C PRO A 372 10.22 14.93 -26.48
N ILE A 373 10.68 13.67 -26.57
CA ILE A 373 10.92 13.01 -27.84
C ILE A 373 9.58 12.54 -28.39
N ASP A 374 9.10 13.17 -29.46
CA ASP A 374 7.93 12.73 -30.20
C ASP A 374 8.38 11.91 -31.41
N LEU A 375 8.24 10.60 -31.31
CA LEU A 375 8.60 9.64 -32.37
C LEU A 375 7.53 9.52 -33.46
N THR A 376 6.39 10.18 -33.27
CA THR A 376 5.20 10.11 -34.15
C THR A 376 4.52 8.73 -34.19
N GLY A 377 3.32 8.66 -34.81
CA GLY A 377 2.55 7.42 -34.92
C GLY A 377 3.14 6.37 -35.88
N SER A 378 4.24 6.66 -36.55
CA SER A 378 4.99 5.71 -37.41
C SER A 378 6.15 5.04 -36.70
N ALA A 379 6.30 5.28 -35.40
CA ALA A 379 7.40 4.72 -34.60
C ALA A 379 7.29 3.19 -34.47
N THR A 380 8.44 2.56 -34.58
CA THR A 380 8.62 1.12 -34.36
C THR A 380 9.18 0.84 -32.99
N ASP A 381 9.19 -0.43 -32.56
CA ASP A 381 9.92 -0.86 -31.38
C ASP A 381 11.38 -0.41 -31.38
N GLY A 382 12.04 -0.48 -32.55
CA GLY A 382 13.42 -0.06 -32.72
C GLY A 382 13.63 1.42 -32.39
N ASP A 383 12.70 2.29 -32.79
CA ASP A 383 12.76 3.70 -32.49
C ASP A 383 12.60 4.01 -31.00
N PHE A 384 11.67 3.32 -30.34
CA PHE A 384 11.52 3.43 -28.88
C PHE A 384 12.77 2.94 -28.15
N MET A 385 13.36 1.83 -28.59
CA MET A 385 14.58 1.27 -28.00
C MET A 385 15.77 2.21 -28.17
N ALA A 386 15.97 2.79 -29.36
CA ALA A 386 17.02 3.75 -29.64
C ALA A 386 16.88 5.01 -28.77
N ALA A 387 15.69 5.60 -28.75
CA ALA A 387 15.41 6.75 -27.89
C ALA A 387 15.65 6.44 -26.40
N ALA A 388 15.17 5.31 -25.91
CA ALA A 388 15.37 4.88 -24.52
C ALA A 388 16.84 4.69 -24.16
N GLU A 389 17.64 4.10 -25.05
CA GLU A 389 19.09 3.91 -24.85
C GLU A 389 19.81 5.27 -24.71
N HIS A 390 19.49 6.26 -25.57
CA HIS A 390 20.06 7.62 -25.47
C HIS A 390 19.68 8.31 -24.15
N LEU A 391 18.39 8.25 -23.76
CA LEU A 391 17.92 8.88 -22.54
C LEU A 391 18.49 8.19 -21.30
N ALA A 392 18.59 6.85 -21.30
CA ALA A 392 19.12 6.10 -20.18
C ALA A 392 20.61 6.41 -19.91
N ARG A 393 21.39 6.68 -20.95
CA ARG A 393 22.80 7.09 -20.85
C ARG A 393 23.00 8.54 -20.42
N SER A 394 21.96 9.39 -20.57
CA SER A 394 22.11 10.81 -20.29
C SER A 394 22.30 11.10 -18.80
N PRO A 395 23.39 11.77 -18.37
CA PRO A 395 23.57 12.19 -17.00
C PRO A 395 22.69 13.41 -16.61
N GLU A 396 22.09 14.05 -17.60
CA GLU A 396 21.22 15.21 -17.39
C GLU A 396 19.79 14.80 -16.95
N LEU A 397 19.48 13.51 -17.04
CA LEU A 397 18.17 12.96 -16.68
C LEU A 397 18.27 12.04 -15.48
N ASP A 398 17.26 12.08 -14.63
CA ASP A 398 17.15 11.22 -13.47
C ASP A 398 16.18 10.06 -13.71
N VAL A 399 15.19 10.26 -14.57
CA VAL A 399 14.10 9.32 -14.81
C VAL A 399 13.57 9.47 -16.23
N ILE A 400 13.05 8.37 -16.77
CA ILE A 400 12.39 8.36 -18.08
C ILE A 400 10.91 8.05 -17.88
N ILE A 401 10.04 8.81 -18.54
CA ILE A 401 8.63 8.46 -18.75
C ILE A 401 8.46 8.01 -20.20
N ILE A 402 7.94 6.81 -20.39
CA ILE A 402 7.53 6.33 -21.71
C ILE A 402 6.01 6.32 -21.79
N LEU A 403 5.47 7.06 -22.76
CA LEU A 403 4.03 7.07 -23.05
C LEU A 403 3.79 6.14 -24.23
N LEU A 404 3.32 4.93 -23.99
CA LEU A 404 3.04 3.96 -25.05
C LEU A 404 1.57 3.99 -25.47
N LEU A 405 1.38 3.97 -26.79
CA LEU A 405 0.07 3.85 -27.42
C LEU A 405 0.04 2.53 -28.23
N PRO A 406 -0.29 1.39 -27.58
CA PRO A 406 -0.08 0.06 -28.16
C PRO A 406 -0.97 -0.27 -29.37
N TYR A 407 -1.84 0.65 -29.79
CA TYR A 407 -2.59 0.57 -31.04
C TYR A 407 -1.76 1.03 -32.26
N THR A 408 -0.55 1.54 -32.05
CA THR A 408 0.42 1.83 -33.11
C THR A 408 0.87 0.51 -33.73
N PRO A 409 0.80 0.34 -35.07
CA PRO A 409 0.90 -0.97 -35.72
C PRO A 409 2.21 -1.75 -35.45
N GLU A 410 3.32 -1.02 -35.29
CA GLU A 410 4.67 -1.59 -35.18
C GLU A 410 5.13 -1.81 -33.72
N ILE A 411 4.20 -1.73 -32.75
CA ILE A 411 4.48 -1.97 -31.33
C ILE A 411 4.16 -3.42 -30.99
N THR A 412 5.17 -4.17 -30.55
CA THR A 412 5.02 -5.57 -30.14
C THR A 412 4.73 -5.73 -28.65
N SER A 413 4.18 -6.86 -28.27
CA SER A 413 3.80 -7.13 -26.88
C SER A 413 4.99 -7.32 -25.92
N ASP A 414 6.20 -7.57 -26.43
CA ASP A 414 7.43 -7.75 -25.66
C ASP A 414 8.25 -6.44 -25.48
N LEU A 415 7.82 -5.34 -26.12
CA LEU A 415 8.53 -4.06 -26.03
C LEU A 415 8.71 -3.60 -24.58
N GLY A 416 7.73 -3.82 -23.70
CA GLY A 416 7.82 -3.44 -22.29
C GLY A 416 9.01 -4.09 -21.57
N ALA A 417 9.19 -5.39 -21.75
CA ALA A 417 10.33 -6.11 -21.18
C ALA A 417 11.67 -5.59 -21.74
N ARG A 418 11.75 -5.34 -23.04
CA ARG A 418 12.97 -4.86 -23.71
C ARG A 418 13.37 -3.46 -23.24
N LEU A 419 12.44 -2.53 -23.14
CA LEU A 419 12.68 -1.18 -22.60
C LEU A 419 13.11 -1.22 -21.14
N SER A 420 12.50 -2.07 -20.33
CA SER A 420 12.88 -2.25 -18.94
C SER A 420 14.34 -2.71 -18.79
N LEU A 421 14.79 -3.63 -19.66
CA LEU A 421 16.17 -4.12 -19.68
C LEU A 421 17.17 -3.03 -20.06
N VAL A 422 16.83 -2.16 -21.02
CA VAL A 422 17.67 -1.00 -21.40
C VAL A 422 17.87 -0.09 -20.19
N CYS A 423 16.80 0.36 -19.57
CA CYS A 423 16.87 1.28 -18.44
C CYS A 423 17.59 0.67 -17.22
N ARG A 424 17.36 -0.63 -16.95
CA ARG A 424 18.05 -1.37 -15.88
C ARG A 424 19.56 -1.43 -16.11
N ARG A 425 20.02 -1.65 -17.36
CA ARG A 425 21.46 -1.69 -17.71
C ARG A 425 22.17 -0.41 -17.34
N HIS A 426 21.49 0.74 -17.44
CA HIS A 426 22.02 2.06 -17.13
C HIS A 426 21.61 2.56 -15.73
N ASN A 427 20.99 1.71 -14.90
CA ASN A 427 20.46 2.07 -13.58
C ASN A 427 19.58 3.35 -13.63
N LYS A 428 18.78 3.49 -14.68
CA LYS A 428 17.91 4.65 -14.92
C LYS A 428 16.45 4.27 -14.58
N PRO A 429 15.81 4.91 -13.61
CA PRO A 429 14.40 4.74 -13.34
C PRO A 429 13.55 4.96 -14.59
N LEU A 430 12.61 4.05 -14.83
CA LEU A 430 11.66 4.08 -15.94
C LEU A 430 10.24 4.01 -15.38
N ILE A 431 9.35 4.85 -15.87
CA ILE A 431 7.92 4.79 -15.60
C ILE A 431 7.19 4.71 -16.93
N ALA A 432 6.26 3.75 -17.04
CA ALA A 432 5.48 3.56 -18.25
C ALA A 432 4.04 4.06 -18.08
N TYR A 433 3.53 4.74 -19.08
CA TYR A 433 2.10 4.90 -19.31
C TYR A 433 1.67 3.93 -20.39
N VAL A 434 0.70 3.07 -20.05
CA VAL A 434 0.02 2.18 -21.00
C VAL A 434 -1.46 2.20 -20.64
N PRO A 435 -2.39 2.43 -21.58
CA PRO A 435 -3.81 2.28 -21.30
C PRO A 435 -4.12 0.87 -20.80
N HIS A 436 -4.77 0.76 -19.62
CA HIS A 436 -5.15 -0.54 -19.05
C HIS A 436 -6.35 -1.13 -19.80
N VAL A 437 -6.03 -1.85 -20.86
CA VAL A 437 -6.96 -2.64 -21.66
C VAL A 437 -6.44 -4.06 -21.69
N GLU A 438 -7.30 -5.05 -21.50
CA GLU A 438 -6.92 -6.48 -21.47
C GLU A 438 -6.05 -6.89 -22.67
N ARG A 439 -6.31 -6.29 -23.81
CA ARG A 439 -5.55 -6.49 -25.06
C ARG A 439 -4.05 -6.17 -24.92
N TYR A 440 -3.67 -5.30 -23.97
CA TYR A 440 -2.28 -4.86 -23.77
C TYR A 440 -1.63 -5.51 -22.55
N ARG A 441 -2.27 -6.53 -21.99
CA ARG A 441 -1.82 -7.19 -20.76
C ARG A 441 -0.37 -7.67 -20.83
N MET A 442 0.02 -8.34 -21.91
CA MET A 442 1.40 -8.83 -22.07
C MET A 442 2.44 -7.71 -22.09
N LEU A 443 2.13 -6.57 -22.71
CA LEU A 443 3.01 -5.40 -22.72
C LEU A 443 3.17 -4.82 -21.31
N ILE A 444 2.07 -4.71 -20.57
CA ILE A 444 2.05 -4.22 -19.18
C ILE A 444 2.86 -5.16 -18.28
N GLU A 445 2.60 -6.46 -18.33
CA GLU A 445 3.34 -7.48 -17.59
C GLU A 445 4.84 -7.48 -17.91
N GLY A 446 5.20 -7.18 -19.16
CA GLY A 446 6.60 -7.01 -19.57
C GLY A 446 7.33 -5.92 -18.78
N PHE A 447 6.66 -4.85 -18.38
CA PHE A 447 7.19 -3.83 -17.47
C PHE A 447 7.17 -4.32 -16.02
N GLU A 448 6.03 -4.78 -15.55
CA GLU A 448 5.78 -5.13 -14.14
C GLU A 448 6.73 -6.23 -13.65
N PHE A 449 6.91 -7.33 -14.40
CA PHE A 449 7.86 -8.40 -14.09
C PHE A 449 9.33 -7.95 -14.07
N ASN A 450 9.61 -6.81 -14.69
CA ASN A 450 10.92 -6.20 -14.65
C ASN A 450 11.04 -5.08 -13.61
N GLY A 451 10.06 -4.91 -12.73
CA GLY A 451 10.08 -3.92 -11.66
C GLY A 451 9.93 -2.48 -12.15
N VAL A 452 9.26 -2.27 -13.28
CA VAL A 452 8.93 -0.96 -13.83
C VAL A 452 7.45 -0.69 -13.56
N PRO A 453 7.11 0.39 -12.82
CA PRO A 453 5.72 0.71 -12.53
C PRO A 453 5.01 1.22 -13.77
N VAL A 454 3.77 0.75 -13.96
CA VAL A 454 2.91 1.13 -15.08
C VAL A 454 1.71 1.92 -14.55
N SER A 455 1.38 3.00 -15.22
CA SER A 455 0.20 3.81 -14.93
C SER A 455 -0.82 3.75 -16.07
N PRO A 456 -2.13 3.63 -15.78
CA PRO A 456 -3.17 3.72 -16.79
C PRO A 456 -3.45 5.16 -17.25
N SER A 457 -2.80 6.14 -16.64
CA SER A 457 -2.98 7.56 -16.96
C SER A 457 -1.65 8.32 -17.00
N ILE A 458 -1.54 9.32 -17.86
CA ILE A 458 -0.37 10.20 -17.94
C ILE A 458 -0.16 10.90 -16.59
N LYS A 459 -1.24 11.37 -15.95
CA LYS A 459 -1.17 11.99 -14.64
C LYS A 459 -0.57 11.03 -13.61
N GLY A 460 -1.02 9.78 -13.57
CA GLY A 460 -0.49 8.77 -12.67
C GLY A 460 1.01 8.52 -12.89
N ALA A 461 1.47 8.42 -14.15
CA ALA A 461 2.89 8.26 -14.46
C ALA A 461 3.74 9.45 -13.95
N VAL A 462 3.27 10.68 -14.12
CA VAL A 462 3.97 11.87 -13.60
C VAL A 462 3.95 11.90 -12.05
N LEU A 463 2.84 11.50 -11.41
CA LEU A 463 2.76 11.42 -9.96
C LEU A 463 3.72 10.37 -9.38
N MET A 464 3.96 9.28 -10.09
CA MET A 464 5.00 8.30 -9.73
C MET A 464 6.40 8.95 -9.70
N VAL A 465 6.74 9.77 -10.70
CA VAL A 465 8.01 10.53 -10.68
C VAL A 465 8.05 11.51 -9.51
N LYS A 466 6.94 12.22 -9.24
CA LYS A 466 6.84 13.12 -8.08
C LYS A 466 7.13 12.39 -6.77
N ALA A 467 6.62 11.16 -6.60
CA ALA A 467 6.87 10.36 -5.40
C ALA A 467 8.35 10.01 -5.22
N ILE A 468 9.02 9.59 -6.31
CA ILE A 468 10.45 9.23 -6.28
C ILE A 468 11.32 10.48 -6.05
N LYS A 469 10.91 11.65 -6.57
CA LYS A 469 11.64 12.90 -6.32
C LYS A 469 11.83 13.16 -4.83
N GLY A 470 10.89 12.70 -3.99
CA GLY A 470 10.91 12.89 -2.56
C GLY A 470 10.74 14.36 -2.16
N ASN A 471 10.31 14.56 -0.93
CA ASN A 471 10.52 15.84 -0.26
C ASN A 471 11.86 15.72 0.46
N LYS A 472 12.96 16.26 -0.10
CA LYS A 472 14.17 16.44 0.73
C LYS A 472 13.73 17.24 1.95
N PRO A 473 13.98 16.75 3.18
CA PRO A 473 13.73 17.59 4.36
C PRO A 473 14.61 18.83 4.21
N CYS A 474 13.99 20.02 4.34
CA CYS A 474 14.70 21.29 4.43
C CYS A 474 15.61 21.31 5.65
#